data_7bcd25490d1fab2de10da7f7e5f13b32
#
_entry.id   7bcd25490d1fab2de10da7f7e5f13b32
#
_cell.length_a   1.000
_cell.length_b   1.000
_cell.length_c   1.000
_cell.angle_alpha   90.00
_cell.angle_beta   90.00
_cell.angle_gamma   90.00
#
_symmetry.space_group_name_H-M   'P 1'
#
loop_
_entity.id
_entity.type
_entity.pdbx_description
1 polymer ?
#
loop_
_entity_poly.entity_id
_entity_poly.type
_entity_poly.pdbx_seq_one_letter_code
_entity_poly.pdbx_strand_id
1 'polypeptide(L)'
;MTDIKSLNYDELVTYMAGLGEKKFRASQLYQWMHEKLADSFDECTNLSNALRQKLKETSEYVCLEPVRVQHSKLDGTEKYLFRLSDGNYVESVLMKYHHGNSVCISSQVGCRMGCRFTPSAWQAPENGSRSRCKGPFYQILYQKPSPGLPVSGYRIL
;
A
#
# COMPACT_ATOMS: atom_id res chain seq x y z
N MET A 1 -5.48 10.76 -12.63
CA MET A 1 -5.22 9.36 -13.04
C MET A 1 -5.77 8.42 -11.97
N THR A 2 -6.11 7.19 -12.33
CA THR A 2 -6.63 6.21 -11.37
C THR A 2 -5.46 5.49 -10.72
N ASP A 3 -5.41 5.47 -9.38
CA ASP A 3 -4.47 4.59 -8.67
C ASP A 3 -4.91 3.14 -8.83
N ILE A 4 -4.14 2.36 -9.59
CA ILE A 4 -4.50 0.98 -9.96
C ILE A 4 -4.44 0.03 -8.75
N LYS A 5 -3.58 0.31 -7.78
CA LYS A 5 -3.47 -0.49 -6.55
C LYS A 5 -4.64 -0.28 -5.58
N SER A 6 -5.38 0.81 -5.72
CA SER A 6 -6.58 1.07 -4.91
C SER A 6 -7.82 0.31 -5.36
N LEU A 7 -7.77 -0.30 -6.55
CA LEU A 7 -8.91 -1.03 -7.11
C LEU A 7 -9.00 -2.43 -6.50
N ASN A 8 -10.21 -2.81 -6.09
CA ASN A 8 -10.49 -4.21 -5.79
C ASN A 8 -10.52 -5.04 -7.09
N TYR A 9 -10.60 -6.38 -6.96
CA TYR A 9 -10.52 -7.25 -8.13
C TYR A 9 -11.61 -6.96 -9.17
N ASP A 10 -12.85 -6.73 -8.77
CA ASP A 10 -13.98 -6.50 -9.70
C ASP A 10 -13.87 -5.13 -10.36
N GLU A 11 -13.42 -4.12 -9.61
CA GLU A 11 -13.12 -2.80 -10.16
C GLU A 11 -11.98 -2.86 -11.17
N LEU A 12 -10.93 -3.63 -10.87
CA LEU A 12 -9.81 -3.85 -11.78
C LEU A 12 -10.27 -4.56 -13.07
N VAL A 13 -11.14 -5.57 -12.97
CA VAL A 13 -11.74 -6.25 -14.14
C VAL A 13 -12.51 -5.24 -14.98
N THR A 14 -13.32 -4.40 -14.36
CA THR A 14 -14.10 -3.36 -15.05
C THR A 14 -13.19 -2.34 -15.72
N TYR A 15 -12.15 -1.89 -15.03
CA TYR A 15 -11.15 -0.98 -15.56
C TYR A 15 -10.44 -1.56 -16.79
N MET A 16 -9.98 -2.81 -16.71
CA MET A 16 -9.30 -3.52 -17.81
C MET A 16 -10.24 -3.75 -19.00
N ALA A 17 -11.51 -4.06 -18.75
CA ALA A 17 -12.51 -4.17 -19.81
C ALA A 17 -12.71 -2.84 -20.55
N GLY A 18 -12.69 -1.71 -19.84
CA GLY A 18 -12.71 -0.37 -20.44
C GLY A 18 -11.50 -0.07 -21.32
N LEU A 19 -10.37 -0.72 -21.07
CA LEU A 19 -9.18 -0.67 -21.93
C LEU A 19 -9.22 -1.66 -23.11
N GLY A 20 -10.30 -2.44 -23.25
CA GLY A 20 -10.44 -3.48 -24.27
C GLY A 20 -9.71 -4.79 -23.95
N GLU A 21 -9.29 -4.96 -22.71
CA GLU A 21 -8.56 -6.15 -22.27
C GLU A 21 -9.47 -7.23 -21.68
N LYS A 22 -9.08 -8.48 -21.83
CA LYS A 22 -9.85 -9.62 -21.31
C LYS A 22 -9.66 -9.78 -19.80
N LYS A 23 -10.67 -10.36 -19.12
CA LYS A 23 -10.68 -10.60 -17.67
C LYS A 23 -9.41 -11.27 -17.13
N PHE A 24 -8.82 -12.23 -17.86
CA PHE A 24 -7.62 -12.91 -17.40
C PHE A 24 -6.40 -11.98 -17.26
N ARG A 25 -6.37 -10.86 -18.01
CA ARG A 25 -5.31 -9.84 -17.86
C ARG A 25 -5.44 -9.09 -16.55
N ALA A 26 -6.66 -8.83 -16.09
CA ALA A 26 -6.90 -8.28 -14.75
C ALA A 26 -6.39 -9.25 -13.67
N SER A 27 -6.65 -10.56 -13.80
CA SER A 27 -6.14 -11.57 -12.87
C SER A 27 -4.60 -11.59 -12.83
N GLN A 28 -3.96 -11.53 -14.00
CA GLN A 28 -2.49 -11.47 -14.08
C GLN A 28 -1.93 -10.23 -13.39
N LEU A 29 -2.51 -9.05 -13.67
CA LEU A 29 -2.07 -7.80 -13.04
C LEU A 29 -2.31 -7.82 -11.52
N TYR A 30 -3.47 -8.34 -11.08
CA TYR A 30 -3.80 -8.47 -9.67
C TYR A 30 -2.79 -9.35 -8.91
N GLN A 31 -2.41 -10.49 -9.49
CA GLN A 31 -1.37 -11.36 -8.94
C GLN A 31 -0.02 -10.67 -8.83
N TRP A 32 0.37 -9.88 -9.85
CA TRP A 32 1.61 -9.12 -9.76
C TRP A 32 1.58 -8.08 -8.64
N MET A 33 0.47 -7.38 -8.48
CA MET A 33 0.34 -6.35 -7.44
C MET A 33 0.29 -6.91 -6.03
N HIS A 34 -0.44 -8.02 -5.81
CA HIS A 34 -0.79 -8.48 -4.47
C HIS A 34 -0.10 -9.77 -4.02
N GLU A 35 0.34 -10.63 -4.93
CA GLU A 35 1.05 -11.88 -4.58
C GLU A 35 2.56 -11.74 -4.80
N LYS A 36 2.96 -11.17 -5.95
CA LYS A 36 4.37 -10.99 -6.30
C LYS A 36 4.95 -9.67 -5.81
N LEU A 37 4.09 -8.76 -5.33
CA LEU A 37 4.47 -7.48 -4.75
C LEU A 37 5.35 -6.63 -5.69
N ALA A 38 4.98 -6.59 -6.96
CA ALA A 38 5.65 -5.77 -7.94
C ALA A 38 5.60 -4.29 -7.54
N ASP A 39 6.68 -3.58 -7.77
CA ASP A 39 6.79 -2.15 -7.46
C ASP A 39 6.48 -1.27 -8.68
N SER A 40 6.39 -1.87 -9.87
CA SER A 40 6.07 -1.15 -11.11
C SER A 40 5.42 -2.06 -12.15
N PHE A 41 4.82 -1.45 -13.18
CA PHE A 41 4.30 -2.20 -14.34
C PHE A 41 5.41 -2.92 -15.12
N ASP A 42 6.67 -2.47 -15.01
CA ASP A 42 7.78 -3.08 -15.75
C ASP A 42 8.12 -4.48 -15.26
N GLU A 43 7.85 -4.75 -13.99
CA GLU A 43 8.04 -6.07 -13.40
C GLU A 43 6.99 -7.09 -13.86
N CYS A 44 5.86 -6.63 -14.39
CA CYS A 44 4.76 -7.49 -14.85
C CYS A 44 5.11 -8.15 -16.20
N THR A 45 6.09 -9.07 -16.21
CA THR A 45 6.68 -9.64 -17.42
C THR A 45 5.73 -10.47 -18.28
N ASN A 46 4.63 -11.00 -17.72
CA ASN A 46 3.61 -11.73 -18.45
C ASN A 46 2.57 -10.82 -19.13
N LEU A 47 2.65 -9.51 -18.94
CA LEU A 47 1.86 -8.54 -19.66
C LEU A 47 2.65 -8.05 -20.89
N SER A 48 1.96 -7.84 -22.03
CA SER A 48 2.59 -7.31 -23.21
C SER A 48 3.14 -5.89 -22.99
N ASN A 49 4.21 -5.53 -23.70
CA ASN A 49 4.79 -4.19 -23.62
C ASN A 49 3.75 -3.10 -23.95
N ALA A 50 2.90 -3.34 -24.97
CA ALA A 50 1.84 -2.43 -25.34
C ALA A 50 0.83 -2.20 -24.20
N LEU A 51 0.45 -3.26 -23.48
CA LEU A 51 -0.46 -3.14 -22.33
C LEU A 51 0.21 -2.41 -21.16
N ARG A 52 1.47 -2.72 -20.85
CA ARG A 52 2.23 -2.02 -19.81
C ARG A 52 2.33 -0.51 -20.11
N GLN A 53 2.60 -0.16 -21.35
CA GLN A 53 2.66 1.24 -21.76
C GLN A 53 1.28 1.92 -21.63
N LYS A 54 0.21 1.26 -22.07
CA LYS A 54 -1.16 1.76 -21.95
C LYS A 54 -1.56 1.98 -20.49
N LEU A 55 -1.19 1.06 -19.60
CA LEU A 55 -1.42 1.20 -18.15
C LEU A 55 -0.66 2.40 -17.58
N LYS A 56 0.60 2.62 -17.97
CA LYS A 56 1.38 3.80 -17.54
C LYS A 56 0.75 5.12 -17.97
N GLU A 57 0.09 5.16 -19.11
CA GLU A 57 -0.56 6.36 -19.65
C GLU A 57 -1.92 6.63 -19.01
N THR A 58 -2.64 5.59 -18.59
CA THR A 58 -4.03 5.71 -18.11
C THR A 58 -4.19 5.61 -16.61
N SER A 59 -3.18 5.09 -15.90
CA SER A 59 -3.23 4.87 -14.45
C SER A 59 -1.91 5.20 -13.77
N GLU A 60 -1.98 5.34 -12.45
CA GLU A 60 -0.82 5.50 -11.59
C GLU A 60 -0.57 4.21 -10.82
N TYR A 61 0.70 3.87 -10.64
CA TYR A 61 1.14 2.77 -9.80
C TYR A 61 1.68 3.35 -8.50
N VAL A 62 0.78 3.63 -7.55
CA VAL A 62 1.17 4.28 -6.29
C VAL A 62 1.86 3.28 -5.38
N CYS A 63 3.10 3.58 -5.01
CA CYS A 63 3.86 2.88 -3.98
C CYS A 63 4.08 3.80 -2.79
N LEU A 64 3.93 3.26 -1.58
CA LEU A 64 4.29 3.99 -0.37
C LEU A 64 5.81 4.01 -0.23
N GLU A 65 6.34 5.20 -0.05
CA GLU A 65 7.76 5.38 0.20
C GLU A 65 8.01 5.42 1.71
N PRO A 66 8.78 4.48 2.29
CA PRO A 66 9.19 4.57 3.68
C PRO A 66 10.23 5.67 3.82
N VAL A 67 9.85 6.77 4.46
CA VAL A 67 10.74 7.91 4.71
C VAL A 67 11.64 7.66 5.92
N ARG A 68 11.13 6.93 6.89
CA ARG A 68 11.85 6.59 8.11
C ARG A 68 11.42 5.25 8.66
N VAL A 69 12.40 4.47 9.09
CA VAL A 69 12.18 3.23 9.83
C VAL A 69 12.89 3.32 11.17
N GLN A 70 12.20 3.03 12.25
CA GLN A 70 12.75 2.97 13.61
C GLN A 70 12.67 1.52 14.10
N HIS A 71 13.78 1.01 14.60
CA HIS A 71 13.87 -0.35 15.13
C HIS A 71 13.99 -0.30 16.65
N SER A 72 13.12 -1.04 17.33
CA SER A 72 13.23 -1.25 18.77
C SER A 72 14.38 -2.23 19.06
N LYS A 73 15.21 -1.87 20.03
CA LYS A 73 16.29 -2.76 20.51
C LYS A 73 15.80 -3.80 21.50
N LEU A 74 14.57 -3.66 22.01
CA LEU A 74 14.04 -4.50 23.10
C LEU A 74 13.32 -5.74 22.57
N ASP A 75 12.46 -5.56 21.56
CA ASP A 75 11.51 -6.58 21.10
C ASP A 75 11.49 -6.78 19.59
N GLY A 76 12.35 -6.07 18.86
CA GLY A 76 12.40 -6.14 17.40
C GLY A 76 11.19 -5.50 16.70
N THR A 77 10.38 -4.71 17.41
CA THR A 77 9.31 -3.89 16.82
C THR A 77 9.91 -2.89 15.84
N GLU A 78 9.25 -2.71 14.70
CA GLU A 78 9.64 -1.78 13.67
C GLU A 78 8.52 -0.76 13.43
N LYS A 79 8.84 0.52 13.49
CA LYS A 79 7.92 1.61 13.21
C LYS A 79 8.30 2.28 11.90
N TYR A 80 7.37 2.31 10.96
CA TYR A 80 7.51 2.88 9.64
C TYR A 80 6.77 4.21 9.55
N LEU A 81 7.41 5.20 8.95
CA LEU A 81 6.79 6.45 8.52
C LEU A 81 6.75 6.45 6.99
N PHE A 82 5.57 6.45 6.41
CA PHE A 82 5.36 6.48 4.98
C PHE A 82 4.89 7.86 4.52
N ARG A 83 5.40 8.29 3.37
CA ARG A 83 4.90 9.48 2.69
C ARG A 83 3.84 9.08 1.67
N LEU A 84 2.71 9.77 1.69
CA LEU A 84 1.64 9.63 0.72
C LEU A 84 1.89 10.54 -0.49
N SER A 85 1.20 10.27 -1.60
CA SER A 85 1.30 11.05 -2.84
C SER A 85 0.85 12.51 -2.69
N ASP A 86 0.01 12.80 -1.70
CA ASP A 86 -0.47 14.14 -1.36
C ASP A 86 0.48 14.91 -0.41
N GLY A 87 1.65 14.32 -0.10
CA GLY A 87 2.65 14.90 0.80
C GLY A 87 2.42 14.66 2.29
N ASN A 88 1.29 14.07 2.67
CA ASN A 88 1.01 13.69 4.05
C ASN A 88 1.79 12.44 4.47
N TYR A 89 1.81 12.19 5.79
CA TYR A 89 2.51 11.05 6.37
C TYR A 89 1.55 10.15 7.15
N VAL A 90 1.80 8.85 7.09
CA VAL A 90 1.13 7.84 7.91
C VAL A 90 2.14 6.94 8.58
N GLU A 91 1.78 6.44 9.75
CA GLU A 91 2.63 5.54 10.51
C GLU A 91 2.06 4.12 10.49
N SER A 92 2.95 3.15 10.52
CA SER A 92 2.63 1.75 10.72
C SER A 92 3.65 1.12 11.65
N VAL A 93 3.21 0.15 12.44
CA VAL A 93 4.07 -0.54 13.39
C VAL A 93 3.98 -2.05 13.14
N LEU A 94 5.12 -2.67 12.89
CA LEU A 94 5.26 -4.12 12.84
C LEU A 94 5.77 -4.60 14.21
N MET A 95 4.96 -5.38 14.89
CA MET A 95 5.27 -5.97 16.19
C MET A 95 5.52 -7.46 16.02
N LYS A 96 6.62 -7.93 16.59
CA LYS A 96 7.03 -9.35 16.52
C LYS A 96 6.69 -10.02 17.85
N TYR A 97 5.77 -10.98 17.82
CA TYR A 97 5.38 -11.76 18.99
C TYR A 97 5.72 -13.25 18.78
N HIS A 98 5.81 -14.01 19.86
CA HIS A 98 6.03 -15.47 19.83
C HIS A 98 4.93 -16.24 19.08
N HIS A 99 3.69 -15.68 19.04
CA HIS A 99 2.54 -16.26 18.35
C HIS A 99 2.37 -15.77 16.89
N GLY A 100 3.31 -14.98 16.38
CA GLY A 100 3.29 -14.40 15.03
C GLY A 100 3.45 -12.88 15.04
N ASN A 101 3.51 -12.30 13.84
CA ASN A 101 3.66 -10.87 13.67
C ASN A 101 2.29 -10.16 13.67
N SER A 102 2.23 -8.99 14.28
CA SER A 102 1.07 -8.10 14.24
C SER A 102 1.45 -6.78 13.58
N VAL A 103 0.55 -6.22 12.78
CA VAL A 103 0.76 -4.93 12.11
C VAL A 103 -0.35 -3.98 12.53
N CYS A 104 0.06 -2.84 13.08
CA CYS A 104 -0.83 -1.71 13.33
C CYS A 104 -0.66 -0.70 12.20
N ILE A 105 -1.75 -0.34 11.53
CA ILE A 105 -1.72 0.58 10.38
C ILE A 105 -2.63 1.80 10.61
N SER A 106 -2.18 2.96 10.14
CA SER A 106 -3.02 4.17 10.12
C SER A 106 -3.88 4.17 8.86
N SER A 107 -5.21 4.21 9.04
CA SER A 107 -6.18 4.17 7.93
C SER A 107 -6.54 5.53 7.36
N GLN A 108 -6.11 6.60 7.99
CA GLN A 108 -6.39 7.98 7.57
C GLN A 108 -5.35 8.95 8.09
N VAL A 109 -5.18 10.05 7.37
CA VAL A 109 -4.42 11.22 7.83
C VAL A 109 -5.39 12.14 8.55
N GLY A 110 -5.03 12.51 9.79
CA GLY A 110 -5.87 13.36 10.63
C GLY A 110 -7.11 12.66 11.16
N CYS A 111 -7.36 12.80 12.44
CA CYS A 111 -8.51 12.23 13.12
C CYS A 111 -9.26 13.35 13.86
N ARG A 112 -10.61 13.36 13.77
CA ARG A 112 -11.46 14.33 14.48
C ARG A 112 -11.39 14.20 16.01
N MET A 113 -10.87 13.08 16.49
CA MET A 113 -10.76 12.84 17.94
C MET A 113 -9.73 13.73 18.63
N GLY A 114 -8.84 14.41 17.85
CA GLY A 114 -7.85 15.35 18.39
C GLY A 114 -6.92 14.74 19.44
N CYS A 115 -6.68 13.43 19.38
CA CYS A 115 -5.82 12.75 20.35
C CYS A 115 -4.37 13.23 20.15
N ARG A 116 -3.67 13.47 21.27
CA ARG A 116 -2.28 13.94 21.27
C ARG A 116 -1.25 12.82 21.04
N PHE A 117 -1.70 11.57 20.87
CA PHE A 117 -0.83 10.40 20.78
C PHE A 117 -0.38 10.04 19.37
N THR A 118 -1.09 10.51 18.34
CA THR A 118 -0.76 10.22 16.95
C THR A 118 -0.28 11.48 16.23
N PRO A 119 0.94 11.48 15.67
CA PRO A 119 1.47 12.64 14.91
C PRO A 119 0.58 13.03 13.73
N SER A 120 -0.12 12.07 13.12
CA SER A 120 -1.11 12.33 12.05
C SER A 120 -2.29 13.19 12.50
N ALA A 121 -2.58 13.29 13.81
CA ALA A 121 -3.61 14.17 14.34
C ALA A 121 -3.22 15.66 14.25
N TRP A 122 -1.93 15.96 14.19
CA TRP A 122 -1.40 17.33 14.11
C TRP A 122 -1.35 17.87 12.68
N GLN A 123 -1.50 16.99 11.70
CA GLN A 123 -1.49 17.32 10.26
C GLN A 123 -2.90 17.37 9.66
N ALA A 124 -3.94 17.50 10.50
CA ALA A 124 -5.29 17.69 9.99
C ALA A 124 -5.29 18.97 9.12
N PRO A 125 -5.55 18.87 7.82
CA PRO A 125 -5.60 20.04 6.95
C PRO A 125 -6.69 20.99 7.46
N GLU A 126 -6.37 22.26 7.55
CA GLU A 126 -7.28 23.33 7.98
C GLU A 126 -8.62 23.33 7.23
N ASN A 127 -8.65 22.75 6.04
CA ASN A 127 -9.78 22.71 5.12
C ASN A 127 -10.70 21.48 5.29
N GLY A 128 -10.52 20.65 6.31
CA GLY A 128 -11.41 19.50 6.57
C GLY A 128 -11.39 18.40 5.49
N SER A 129 -10.49 18.47 4.50
CA SER A 129 -10.32 17.44 3.48
C SER A 129 -9.62 16.24 4.11
N ARG A 130 -10.34 15.14 4.23
CA ARG A 130 -9.81 13.88 4.72
C ARG A 130 -9.15 13.14 3.57
N SER A 131 -7.84 13.12 3.54
CA SER A 131 -7.14 12.15 2.72
C SER A 131 -7.37 10.77 3.35
N ARG A 132 -8.32 10.03 2.83
CA ARG A 132 -8.40 8.60 3.13
C ARG A 132 -7.22 7.95 2.43
N CYS A 133 -6.47 7.16 3.14
CA CYS A 133 -5.50 6.26 2.53
C CYS A 133 -6.27 5.23 1.69
N LYS A 134 -6.69 5.61 0.49
CA LYS A 134 -7.24 4.68 -0.48
C LYS A 134 -6.05 3.92 -1.07
N GLY A 135 -6.05 2.63 -0.93
CA GLY A 135 -5.22 1.73 -1.72
C GLY A 135 -3.97 1.14 -1.10
N PRO A 136 -3.04 1.88 -0.49
CA PRO A 136 -1.74 1.29 -0.18
C PRO A 136 -1.65 0.45 1.10
N PHE A 137 -2.77 0.16 1.80
CA PHE A 137 -2.74 -0.71 2.99
C PHE A 137 -2.14 -2.08 2.71
N TYR A 138 -2.41 -2.65 1.53
CA TYR A 138 -1.80 -3.90 1.12
C TYR A 138 -0.27 -3.81 1.03
N GLN A 139 0.29 -2.66 0.67
CA GLN A 139 1.74 -2.49 0.64
C GLN A 139 2.37 -2.48 2.02
N ILE A 140 1.69 -1.91 3.03
CA ILE A 140 2.18 -1.97 4.42
C ILE A 140 2.20 -3.41 4.91
N LEU A 141 1.17 -4.20 4.55
CA LEU A 141 1.07 -5.62 4.91
C LEU A 141 2.05 -6.50 4.13
N TYR A 142 2.40 -6.11 2.91
CA TYR A 142 3.17 -6.91 1.96
C TYR A 142 4.47 -6.23 1.51
N GLN A 143 4.99 -5.24 2.23
CA GLN A 143 6.37 -4.82 1.96
C GLN A 143 7.25 -6.05 2.03
N LYS A 144 8.06 -6.24 0.96
CA LYS A 144 9.07 -7.32 0.96
C LYS A 144 9.77 -7.29 2.30
N PRO A 145 9.65 -8.32 3.13
CA PRO A 145 10.36 -8.34 4.38
C PRO A 145 11.83 -8.13 4.06
N SER A 146 12.51 -7.39 4.90
CA SER A 146 13.97 -7.36 4.85
C SER A 146 14.45 -8.79 4.68
N PRO A 147 15.39 -9.11 3.77
CA PRO A 147 15.74 -10.47 3.42
C PRO A 147 15.99 -11.30 4.69
N GLY A 148 15.15 -12.30 4.92
CA GLY A 148 15.22 -13.18 6.09
C GLY A 148 13.95 -13.38 6.92
N LEU A 149 12.83 -12.67 6.64
CA LEU A 149 11.59 -12.86 7.39
C LEU A 149 10.55 -13.65 6.58
N PRO A 150 9.98 -14.75 7.13
CA PRO A 150 8.92 -15.49 6.45
C PRO A 150 7.64 -14.65 6.35
N VAL A 151 7.04 -14.64 5.18
CA VAL A 151 5.83 -13.85 4.83
C VAL A 151 4.54 -14.43 5.43
N SER A 152 4.61 -15.57 6.12
CA SER A 152 3.44 -16.26 6.68
C SER A 152 3.17 -15.82 8.11
N GLY A 153 2.00 -15.26 8.38
CA GLY A 153 1.50 -15.10 9.73
C GLY A 153 1.23 -13.67 10.21
N TYR A 154 0.88 -12.73 9.32
CA TYR A 154 0.44 -11.40 9.75
C TYR A 154 -1.03 -11.43 10.20
N ARG A 155 -1.30 -10.85 11.37
CA ARG A 155 -2.64 -10.59 11.86
C ARG A 155 -2.86 -9.08 11.90
N ILE A 156 -3.93 -8.59 11.27
CA ILE A 156 -4.35 -7.18 11.34
C ILE A 156 -5.09 -7.02 12.67
N LEU A 157 -4.70 -6.04 13.47
CA LEU A 157 -5.39 -5.62 14.69
C LEU A 157 -6.33 -4.46 14.40
#